data_c47f12fadb9fdab7a6186b9edaa14583
#
_entry.id   c47f12fadb9fdab7a6186b9edaa14583
#
_cell.length_a   1.000
_cell.length_b   1.000
_cell.length_c   1.000
_cell.angle_alpha   90.00
_cell.angle_beta   90.00
_cell.angle_gamma   90.00
#
_symmetry.space_group_name_H-M   'P 1'
#
loop_
_entity.id
_entity.type
_entity.pdbx_description
1 polymer ?
#
loop_
_entity_poly.entity_id
_entity_poly.type
_entity_poly.pdbx_seq_one_letter_code
_entity_poly.pdbx_strand_id
1 'polypeptide(L)'
;MFEHDSLDIALRSPQGAVPTGEKITIGGRLVQEEGTQVFLVLVYPGNREEQLPMTTEKGLCSVSFTAPVEPGLLFYSFLLKNEKNIRWYGGRTGKGSFSPERRQSWQITVYDRYFSTPDWFRNGVCYQIFPDRFCRSSQSPWKEGAAYHRSMGR
;
A
#
# COMPACT_ATOMS: atom_id res chain seq x y z
N MET A 1 8.38 -12.35 18.62
CA MET A 1 8.10 -12.39 17.16
C MET A 1 7.12 -11.27 16.82
N PHE A 2 7.43 -10.41 15.85
CA PHE A 2 6.57 -9.32 15.39
C PHE A 2 5.90 -9.70 14.07
N GLU A 3 4.63 -9.33 13.90
CA GLU A 3 3.85 -9.58 12.70
C GLU A 3 2.95 -8.37 12.38
N HIS A 4 2.91 -7.97 11.12
CA HIS A 4 1.97 -7.01 10.55
C HIS A 4 1.47 -7.54 9.20
N ASP A 5 0.17 -7.34 8.96
CA ASP A 5 -0.47 -7.62 7.68
C ASP A 5 -1.24 -6.36 7.24
N SER A 6 -0.82 -5.77 6.13
CA SER A 6 -1.42 -4.54 5.61
C SER A 6 -2.86 -4.70 5.13
N LEU A 7 -3.35 -5.94 4.98
CA LEU A 7 -4.72 -6.26 4.59
C LEU A 7 -5.63 -6.57 5.79
N ASP A 8 -5.06 -6.71 6.99
CA ASP A 8 -5.82 -6.90 8.22
C ASP A 8 -6.35 -5.55 8.72
N ILE A 9 -7.68 -5.36 8.73
CA ILE A 9 -8.33 -4.12 9.17
C ILE A 9 -8.08 -3.80 10.65
N ALA A 10 -7.72 -4.79 11.46
CA ALA A 10 -7.34 -4.60 12.85
C ALA A 10 -5.91 -4.03 13.00
N LEU A 11 -5.07 -4.19 11.98
CA LEU A 11 -3.67 -3.74 11.98
C LEU A 11 -3.43 -2.52 11.08
N ARG A 12 -4.37 -2.18 10.21
CA ARG A 12 -4.33 -0.97 9.38
C ARG A 12 -5.72 -0.40 9.18
N SER A 13 -5.93 0.84 9.62
CA SER A 13 -7.18 1.57 9.46
C SER A 13 -6.92 3.05 9.16
N PRO A 14 -7.59 3.65 8.14
CA PRO A 14 -8.43 3.00 7.14
C PRO A 14 -7.64 2.16 6.13
N GLN A 15 -8.35 1.27 5.43
CA GLN A 15 -7.79 0.50 4.33
C GLN A 15 -7.78 1.31 3.03
N GLY A 16 -6.87 0.94 2.10
CA GLY A 16 -6.80 1.57 0.79
C GLY A 16 -6.18 2.97 0.81
N ALA A 17 -6.65 3.82 -0.10
CA ALA A 17 -6.26 5.23 -0.17
C ALA A 17 -7.00 6.05 0.90
N VAL A 18 -6.34 7.07 1.42
CA VAL A 18 -6.89 7.93 2.49
C VAL A 18 -6.92 9.39 2.04
N PRO A 19 -7.90 10.19 2.47
CA PRO A 19 -7.89 11.62 2.18
C PRO A 19 -6.82 12.34 3.00
N THR A 20 -6.35 13.47 2.50
CA THR A 20 -5.47 14.39 3.24
C THR A 20 -6.06 14.74 4.60
N GLY A 21 -5.22 14.77 5.65
CA GLY A 21 -5.62 15.08 7.02
C GLY A 21 -6.42 13.98 7.73
N GLU A 22 -6.55 12.79 7.16
CA GLU A 22 -7.23 11.65 7.80
C GLU A 22 -6.36 11.03 8.89
N LYS A 23 -7.01 10.55 9.96
CA LYS A 23 -6.33 9.77 11.00
C LYS A 23 -6.08 8.36 10.53
N ILE A 24 -4.82 7.95 10.56
CA ILE A 24 -4.38 6.60 10.20
C ILE A 24 -3.88 5.89 11.46
N THR A 25 -4.30 4.66 11.67
CA THR A 25 -3.79 3.80 12.74
C THR A 25 -3.10 2.60 12.12
N ILE A 26 -1.85 2.36 12.52
CA ILE A 26 -1.07 1.21 12.10
C ILE A 26 -0.73 0.39 13.34
N GLY A 27 -0.93 -0.91 13.27
CA GLY A 27 -0.64 -1.85 14.34
C GLY A 27 0.18 -3.05 13.91
N GLY A 28 0.64 -3.81 14.88
CA GLY A 28 1.34 -5.09 14.69
C GLY A 28 1.22 -5.93 15.96
N ARG A 29 1.35 -7.25 15.81
CA ARG A 29 1.34 -8.19 16.95
C ARG A 29 2.76 -8.47 17.36
N LEU A 30 3.08 -8.25 18.63
CA LEU A 30 4.38 -8.55 19.23
C LEU A 30 4.22 -9.67 20.27
N VAL A 31 4.76 -10.84 19.97
CA VAL A 31 4.68 -12.01 20.84
C VAL A 31 6.08 -12.36 21.35
N GLN A 32 6.23 -12.51 22.68
CA GLN A 32 7.45 -13.01 23.34
C GLN A 32 8.74 -12.23 23.00
N GLU A 33 8.68 -10.89 22.96
CA GLU A 33 9.86 -10.04 22.77
C GLU A 33 9.92 -8.97 23.86
N GLU A 34 10.22 -9.39 25.11
CA GLU A 34 10.42 -8.47 26.23
C GLU A 34 11.55 -7.48 25.93
N GLY A 35 11.39 -6.22 26.31
CA GLY A 35 12.39 -5.16 26.11
C GLY A 35 12.53 -4.69 24.65
N THR A 36 11.70 -5.16 23.73
CA THR A 36 11.72 -4.69 22.34
C THR A 36 10.84 -3.46 22.16
N GLN A 37 11.45 -2.36 21.72
CA GLN A 37 10.76 -1.15 21.27
C GLN A 37 10.46 -1.26 19.79
N VAL A 38 9.22 -0.94 19.41
CA VAL A 38 8.77 -0.93 18.02
C VAL A 38 8.51 0.51 17.60
N PHE A 39 9.05 0.88 16.45
CA PHE A 39 8.81 2.17 15.82
C PHE A 39 8.17 1.97 14.45
N LEU A 40 7.16 2.76 14.16
CA LEU A 40 6.67 2.96 12.80
C LEU A 40 7.58 3.98 12.12
N VAL A 41 8.16 3.63 10.99
CA VAL A 41 9.00 4.52 10.20
C VAL A 41 8.22 4.93 8.97
N LEU A 42 7.91 6.22 8.87
CA LEU A 42 7.21 6.84 7.76
C LEU A 42 8.22 7.49 6.81
N VAL A 43 8.01 7.33 5.52
CA VAL A 43 8.78 7.99 4.46
C VAL A 43 7.83 8.79 3.60
N TYR A 44 7.99 10.10 3.64
CA TYR A 44 7.19 11.08 2.90
C TYR A 44 7.80 11.36 1.52
N PRO A 45 7.07 12.02 0.61
CA PRO A 45 7.64 12.57 -0.60
C PRO A 45 8.89 13.41 -0.31
N GLY A 46 9.90 13.31 -1.17
CA GLY A 46 11.21 13.97 -0.95
C GLY A 46 12.12 13.25 0.05
N ASN A 47 11.82 11.98 0.39
CA ASN A 47 12.61 11.14 1.30
C ASN A 47 12.73 11.67 2.74
N ARG A 48 11.81 12.52 3.18
CA ARG A 48 11.72 12.90 4.59
C ARG A 48 11.24 11.71 5.40
N GLU A 49 11.99 11.35 6.43
CA GLU A 49 11.67 10.23 7.32
C GLU A 49 11.19 10.73 8.69
N GLU A 50 10.28 9.98 9.29
CA GLU A 50 9.79 10.18 10.64
C GLU A 50 9.66 8.83 11.34
N GLN A 51 10.11 8.75 12.59
CA GLN A 51 10.00 7.55 13.43
C GLN A 51 9.03 7.82 14.57
N LEU A 52 7.93 7.08 14.59
CA LEU A 52 6.91 7.18 15.62
C LEU A 52 7.00 5.98 16.56
N PRO A 53 7.23 6.18 17.87
CA PRO A 53 7.21 5.09 18.83
C PRO A 53 5.81 4.48 18.91
N MET A 54 5.72 3.16 18.94
CA MET A 54 4.46 2.45 19.07
C MET A 54 4.21 2.07 20.54
N THR A 55 2.97 2.22 20.97
CA THR A 55 2.54 1.74 22.29
C THR A 55 2.18 0.27 22.20
N THR A 56 2.67 -0.53 23.15
CA THR A 56 2.39 -1.97 23.21
C THR A 56 1.48 -2.29 24.36
N GLU A 57 0.31 -2.86 24.08
CA GLU A 57 -0.63 -3.33 25.09
C GLU A 57 -1.06 -4.76 24.75
N LYS A 58 -0.89 -5.68 25.72
CA LYS A 58 -1.29 -7.10 25.58
C LYS A 58 -0.80 -7.76 24.29
N GLY A 59 0.42 -7.42 23.86
CA GLY A 59 1.01 -7.98 22.63
C GLY A 59 0.55 -7.32 21.33
N LEU A 60 -0.26 -6.27 21.40
CA LEU A 60 -0.61 -5.43 20.25
C LEU A 60 0.16 -4.11 20.32
N CYS A 61 0.99 -3.85 19.34
CA CYS A 61 1.64 -2.55 19.15
C CYS A 61 0.78 -1.68 18.24
N SER A 62 0.59 -0.41 18.56
CA SER A 62 -0.13 0.50 17.69
C SER A 62 0.35 1.93 17.81
N VAL A 63 0.16 2.69 16.74
CA VAL A 63 0.36 4.13 16.70
C VAL A 63 -0.62 4.76 15.72
N SER A 64 -1.10 5.95 16.05
CA SER A 64 -1.94 6.75 15.17
C SER A 64 -1.22 8.03 14.79
N PHE A 65 -1.39 8.44 13.54
CA PHE A 65 -0.86 9.68 13.00
C PHE A 65 -1.85 10.29 11.99
N THR A 66 -1.60 11.52 11.59
CA THR A 66 -2.44 12.23 10.62
C THR A 66 -1.80 12.17 9.24
N ALA A 67 -2.58 11.81 8.22
CA ALA A 67 -2.15 11.84 6.83
C ALA A 67 -1.66 13.25 6.44
N PRO A 68 -0.65 13.37 5.57
CA PRO A 68 -0.18 14.66 5.08
C PRO A 68 -1.30 15.55 4.52
N VAL A 69 -1.09 16.84 4.59
CA VAL A 69 -2.01 17.83 3.99
C VAL A 69 -1.86 17.92 2.47
N GLU A 70 -0.74 17.42 1.93
CA GLU A 70 -0.49 17.34 0.50
C GLU A 70 -0.74 15.91 0.01
N PRO A 71 -1.45 15.74 -1.12
CA PRO A 71 -1.63 14.44 -1.76
C PRO A 71 -0.29 13.84 -2.18
N GLY A 72 -0.17 12.52 -2.11
CA GLY A 72 1.06 11.84 -2.51
C GLY A 72 1.14 10.41 -2.03
N LEU A 73 2.33 9.83 -2.15
CA LEU A 73 2.62 8.48 -1.68
C LEU A 73 3.40 8.54 -0.37
N LEU A 74 2.84 7.93 0.65
CA LEU A 74 3.48 7.71 1.95
C LEU A 74 3.88 6.23 2.04
N PHE A 75 5.09 5.97 2.48
CA PHE A 75 5.56 4.61 2.69
C PHE A 75 5.82 4.37 4.17
N TYR A 76 5.60 3.14 4.64
CA TYR A 76 5.88 2.79 6.01
C TYR A 76 6.53 1.41 6.14
N SER A 77 7.31 1.26 7.19
CA SER A 77 7.94 0.02 7.65
C SER A 77 8.09 0.06 9.17
N PHE A 78 8.50 -1.04 9.76
CA PHE A 78 8.73 -1.09 11.21
C PHE A 78 10.21 -1.29 11.52
N LEU A 79 10.65 -0.60 12.55
CA LEU A 79 11.97 -0.74 13.12
C LEU A 79 11.83 -1.28 14.54
N LEU A 80 12.40 -2.45 14.79
CA LEU A 80 12.43 -3.08 16.09
C LEU A 80 13.82 -2.95 16.70
N LYS A 81 13.87 -2.40 17.90
CA LYS A 81 15.11 -2.18 18.65
C LYS A 81 15.04 -2.89 20.00
N ASN A 82 16.05 -3.66 20.32
CA ASN A 82 16.32 -4.14 21.66
C ASN A 82 17.81 -3.94 21.99
N GLU A 83 18.23 -4.27 23.21
CA GLU A 83 19.62 -4.08 23.66
C GLU A 83 20.68 -4.76 22.79
N LYS A 84 20.31 -5.81 22.04
CA LYS A 84 21.25 -6.66 21.28
C LYS A 84 21.15 -6.46 19.77
N ASN A 85 19.98 -6.05 19.26
CA ASN A 85 19.70 -6.09 17.83
C ASN A 85 18.81 -4.94 17.37
N ILE A 86 19.04 -4.51 16.13
CA ILE A 86 18.15 -3.64 15.35
C ILE A 86 17.72 -4.44 14.14
N ARG A 87 16.39 -4.56 13.92
CA ARG A 87 15.81 -5.29 12.80
C ARG A 87 14.72 -4.47 12.13
N TRP A 88 14.65 -4.58 10.83
CA TRP A 88 13.58 -4.01 10.04
C TRP A 88 12.53 -5.07 9.73
N TYR A 89 11.27 -4.65 9.70
CA TYR A 89 10.16 -5.46 9.23
C TYR A 89 9.38 -4.67 8.20
N GLY A 90 9.24 -5.22 6.98
CA GLY A 90 8.62 -4.53 5.85
C GLY A 90 8.02 -5.50 4.85
N GLY A 91 7.18 -4.97 3.96
CA GLY A 91 6.51 -5.72 2.92
C GLY A 91 5.98 -4.80 1.82
N ARG A 92 5.41 -5.38 0.77
CA ARG A 92 4.74 -4.62 -0.29
C ARG A 92 3.23 -4.70 -0.17
N THR A 93 2.71 -5.89 0.11
CA THR A 93 1.29 -6.19 0.27
C THR A 93 1.14 -7.34 1.23
N GLY A 94 0.09 -7.33 2.07
CA GLY A 94 -0.16 -8.37 3.05
C GLY A 94 0.90 -8.42 4.14
N LYS A 95 1.32 -9.62 4.49
CA LYS A 95 2.34 -9.85 5.53
C LYS A 95 3.73 -9.41 5.09
N GLY A 96 4.51 -8.94 6.06
CA GLY A 96 5.90 -8.55 5.87
C GLY A 96 6.89 -9.64 6.22
N SER A 97 8.17 -9.27 6.14
CA SER A 97 9.29 -10.10 6.53
C SER A 97 10.39 -9.28 7.22
N PHE A 98 11.19 -9.96 8.05
CA PHE A 98 12.35 -9.35 8.68
C PHE A 98 13.53 -9.22 7.71
N SER A 99 14.30 -8.15 7.89
CA SER A 99 15.58 -7.95 7.20
C SER A 99 16.54 -7.15 8.10
N PRO A 100 17.87 -7.26 7.91
CA PRO A 100 18.84 -6.44 8.62
C PRO A 100 18.79 -4.97 8.21
N GLU A 101 18.31 -4.70 7.00
CA GLU A 101 18.19 -3.37 6.41
C GLU A 101 16.75 -3.10 5.94
N ARG A 102 16.35 -1.84 5.81
CA ARG A 102 15.06 -1.48 5.23
C ARG A 102 15.05 -1.78 3.72
N ARG A 103 14.43 -2.89 3.33
CA ARG A 103 14.35 -3.33 1.92
C ARG A 103 12.99 -3.10 1.28
N GLN A 104 11.92 -3.19 2.08
CA GLN A 104 10.55 -3.10 1.58
C GLN A 104 9.72 -2.23 2.52
N SER A 105 8.76 -1.54 1.95
CA SER A 105 7.81 -0.70 2.68
C SER A 105 6.43 -0.85 2.05
N TRP A 106 5.38 -0.80 2.88
CA TRP A 106 4.02 -0.70 2.40
C TRP A 106 3.71 0.73 1.99
N GLN A 107 2.82 0.87 1.03
CA GLN A 107 2.38 2.15 0.51
C GLN A 107 1.02 2.54 1.07
N ILE A 108 0.86 3.83 1.33
CA ILE A 108 -0.41 4.51 1.58
C ILE A 108 -0.54 5.61 0.52
N THR A 109 -1.60 5.55 -0.26
CA THR A 109 -1.94 6.63 -1.19
C THR A 109 -2.77 7.67 -0.46
N VAL A 110 -2.28 8.90 -0.43
CA VAL A 110 -2.99 10.05 0.13
C VAL A 110 -3.55 10.87 -1.00
N TYR A 111 -4.87 11.07 -1.04
CA TYR A 111 -5.54 11.86 -2.07
C TYR A 111 -6.11 13.15 -1.51
N ASP A 112 -6.33 14.12 -2.38
CA ASP A 112 -6.97 15.40 -2.01
C ASP A 112 -8.37 15.14 -1.45
N ARG A 113 -8.62 15.55 -0.21
CA ARG A 113 -9.93 15.43 0.47
C ARG A 113 -11.08 16.07 -0.32
N TYR A 114 -10.78 17.10 -1.08
CA TYR A 114 -11.76 17.82 -1.88
C TYR A 114 -11.90 17.33 -3.31
N PHE A 115 -11.12 16.28 -3.67
CA PHE A 115 -11.25 15.64 -4.99
C PHE A 115 -12.66 15.05 -5.16
N SER A 116 -13.32 15.46 -6.21
CA SER A 116 -14.65 14.98 -6.57
C SER A 116 -14.65 14.42 -7.98
N THR A 117 -15.07 13.17 -8.11
CA THR A 117 -15.33 12.58 -9.42
C THR A 117 -16.63 13.13 -10.00
N PRO A 118 -16.66 13.58 -11.26
CA PRO A 118 -17.90 14.04 -11.91
C PRO A 118 -19.01 12.99 -11.82
N ASP A 119 -20.26 13.43 -11.58
CA ASP A 119 -21.39 12.52 -11.34
C ASP A 119 -21.65 11.58 -12.51
N TRP A 120 -21.45 12.06 -13.75
CA TRP A 120 -21.61 11.24 -14.95
C TRP A 120 -20.62 10.06 -15.00
N PHE A 121 -19.44 10.20 -14.38
CA PHE A 121 -18.42 9.15 -14.34
C PHE A 121 -18.59 8.26 -13.09
N ARG A 122 -18.96 8.86 -11.95
CA ARG A 122 -19.12 8.14 -10.67
C ARG A 122 -20.18 7.04 -10.75
N ASN A 123 -21.27 7.30 -11.43
CA ASN A 123 -22.42 6.40 -11.55
C ASN A 123 -22.44 5.63 -12.89
N GLY A 124 -21.40 5.76 -13.71
CA GLY A 124 -21.27 5.13 -14.99
C GLY A 124 -20.42 3.86 -14.97
N VAL A 125 -20.60 3.05 -15.99
CA VAL A 125 -19.70 1.95 -16.34
C VAL A 125 -18.86 2.40 -17.53
N CYS A 126 -17.54 2.43 -17.36
CA CYS A 126 -16.63 2.73 -18.47
C CYS A 126 -16.23 1.41 -19.15
N TYR A 127 -16.58 1.26 -20.40
CA TYR A 127 -16.25 0.09 -21.20
C TYR A 127 -15.32 0.50 -22.35
N GLN A 128 -14.05 0.10 -22.25
CA GLN A 128 -13.06 0.36 -23.29
C GLN A 128 -12.97 -0.85 -24.21
N ILE A 129 -13.13 -0.62 -25.51
CA ILE A 129 -12.96 -1.64 -26.54
C ILE A 129 -11.86 -1.27 -27.52
N PHE A 130 -11.17 -2.28 -28.02
CA PHE A 130 -10.31 -2.18 -29.19
C PHE A 130 -11.07 -2.80 -30.37
N PRO A 131 -11.65 -2.00 -31.27
CA PRO A 131 -12.55 -2.50 -32.32
C PRO A 131 -11.93 -3.59 -33.18
N ASP A 132 -10.62 -3.50 -33.43
CA ASP A 132 -9.83 -4.48 -34.18
C ASP A 132 -9.69 -5.84 -33.49
N ARG A 133 -9.94 -5.89 -32.17
CA ARG A 133 -9.79 -7.09 -31.33
C ARG A 133 -11.08 -7.53 -30.65
N PHE A 134 -12.13 -6.71 -30.71
CA PHE A 134 -13.35 -6.95 -29.95
C PHE A 134 -14.31 -7.89 -30.69
N CYS A 135 -14.64 -7.60 -31.94
CA CYS A 135 -15.52 -8.42 -32.75
C CYS A 135 -15.16 -8.28 -34.22
N ARG A 136 -15.05 -9.41 -34.91
CA ARG A 136 -14.78 -9.44 -36.34
C ARG A 136 -16.09 -9.67 -37.08
N SER A 137 -16.45 -8.76 -37.98
CA SER A 137 -17.52 -8.97 -38.95
C SER A 137 -17.09 -9.99 -40.02
N SER A 138 -18.02 -10.82 -40.45
CA SER A 138 -17.79 -11.72 -41.59
C SER A 138 -17.47 -11.00 -42.92
N GLN A 139 -17.83 -9.71 -43.00
CA GLN A 139 -17.53 -8.83 -44.13
C GLN A 139 -16.27 -7.97 -43.92
N SER A 140 -15.53 -8.16 -42.86
CA SER A 140 -14.31 -7.40 -42.59
C SER A 140 -13.27 -7.66 -43.67
N PRO A 141 -12.68 -6.62 -44.30
CA PRO A 141 -11.62 -6.75 -45.31
C PRO A 141 -10.28 -7.19 -44.75
N TRP A 142 -10.30 -7.87 -43.61
CA TRP A 142 -9.08 -8.33 -42.94
C TRP A 142 -8.29 -9.25 -43.87
N LYS A 143 -7.07 -8.84 -44.20
CA LYS A 143 -6.09 -9.69 -44.87
C LYS A 143 -5.37 -10.55 -43.83
N GLU A 144 -5.42 -11.84 -43.97
CA GLU A 144 -4.57 -12.76 -43.23
C GLU A 144 -3.12 -12.36 -43.43
N GLY A 145 -2.40 -12.07 -42.34
CA GLY A 145 -0.96 -11.80 -42.44
C GLY A 145 -0.44 -10.58 -41.73
N ALA A 146 -1.28 -9.77 -41.07
CA ALA A 146 -0.71 -8.77 -40.15
C ALA A 146 0.01 -9.50 -38.99
N ALA A 147 1.32 -9.51 -39.04
CA ALA A 147 2.20 -10.22 -38.11
C ALA A 147 1.97 -9.90 -36.61
N TYR A 148 1.18 -8.87 -36.34
CA TYR A 148 0.88 -8.38 -35.01
C TYR A 148 0.03 -9.34 -34.15
N HIS A 149 -0.78 -10.22 -34.79
CA HIS A 149 -1.67 -11.13 -34.08
C HIS A 149 -1.09 -12.54 -33.81
N ARG A 150 0.00 -12.90 -34.45
CA ARG A 150 0.63 -14.22 -34.22
C ARG A 150 1.49 -14.32 -32.97
N SER A 151 1.92 -13.18 -32.41
CA SER A 151 2.80 -13.18 -31.23
C SER A 151 2.07 -13.14 -29.88
N MET A 152 0.75 -12.92 -29.87
CA MET A 152 -0.03 -12.87 -28.62
C MET A 152 -0.82 -14.13 -28.32
N GLY A 153 -0.65 -15.19 -29.08
CA GLY A 153 -1.37 -16.47 -28.96
C GLY A 153 -0.52 -17.65 -28.52
N ARG A 154 0.46 -17.44 -27.64
CA ARG A 154 1.19 -18.51 -26.93
C ARG A 154 1.43 -18.14 -25.50
#